data_5753dac7eb791183057e71f65ea6c63b
#
_entry.id   5753dac7eb791183057e71f65ea6c63b
#
_cell.length_a   1.000
_cell.length_b   1.000
_cell.length_c   1.000
_cell.angle_alpha   90.00
_cell.angle_beta   90.00
_cell.angle_gamma   90.00
#
_symmetry.space_group_name_H-M   'P 1'
#
loop_
_entity.id
_entity.type
_entity.pdbx_description
1 polymer ?
#
loop_
_entity_poly.entity_id
_entity_poly.type
_entity_poly.pdbx_seq_one_letter_code
_entity_poly.pdbx_strand_id
1 'polypeptide(L)'
;MGSGAHAVKLEGVDGHEDVIRHIVGSGVPVMGHIGLTPQSVHQLGGFRVQGKTGEQADHLVRQARVLEDLGCFAVVVECVPATVGARITEAVSIPTIGIGAGPATDGQVLVLSDLLGIESRVPRFARRYMDGASLVTDALNQYAADVKDARFPTCAESYS
;
A
#
# COMPACT_ATOMS: atom_id res chain seq x y z
N MET A 1 -8.41 -7.48 20.63
CA MET A 1 -7.97 -6.12 20.26
C MET A 1 -9.14 -5.16 20.40
N GLY A 2 -9.03 -4.19 21.33
CA GLY A 2 -10.13 -3.25 21.65
C GLY A 2 -10.46 -2.22 20.57
N SER A 3 -9.61 -2.12 19.51
CA SER A 3 -9.79 -1.21 18.38
C SER A 3 -10.64 -1.78 17.24
N GLY A 4 -11.03 -3.06 17.29
CA GLY A 4 -11.71 -3.75 16.20
C GLY A 4 -10.80 -4.19 15.04
N ALA A 5 -9.50 -3.92 15.10
CA ALA A 5 -8.55 -4.42 14.10
C ALA A 5 -8.32 -5.93 14.26
N HIS A 6 -8.19 -6.65 13.14
CA HIS A 6 -7.96 -8.11 13.14
C HIS A 6 -6.48 -8.48 12.96
N ALA A 7 -5.68 -7.59 12.41
CA ALA A 7 -4.25 -7.73 12.18
C ALA A 7 -3.58 -6.35 12.15
N VAL A 8 -2.26 -6.33 12.19
CA VAL A 8 -1.46 -5.11 12.02
C VAL A 8 -0.46 -5.29 10.89
N LYS A 9 -0.12 -4.21 10.19
CA LYS A 9 0.98 -4.15 9.23
C LYS A 9 2.11 -3.32 9.83
N LEU A 10 3.34 -3.82 9.74
CA LEU A 10 4.54 -3.13 10.21
C LEU A 10 5.53 -2.94 9.06
N GLU A 11 6.12 -1.76 8.98
CA GLU A 11 7.13 -1.41 7.98
C GLU A 11 8.54 -1.65 8.53
N GLY A 12 9.37 -2.32 7.70
CA GLY A 12 10.74 -2.65 8.05
C GLY A 12 10.88 -3.91 8.90
N VAL A 13 12.12 -4.40 8.97
CA VAL A 13 12.52 -5.61 9.72
C VAL A 13 13.72 -5.30 10.59
N ASP A 14 14.77 -4.75 9.98
CA ASP A 14 16.08 -4.57 10.63
C ASP A 14 15.95 -3.71 11.89
N GLY A 15 16.35 -4.28 13.02
CA GLY A 15 16.24 -3.65 14.33
C GLY A 15 14.83 -3.66 14.94
N HIS A 16 13.88 -4.32 14.30
CA HIS A 16 12.48 -4.47 14.77
C HIS A 16 12.08 -5.93 15.01
N GLU A 17 12.99 -6.88 14.86
CA GLU A 17 12.71 -8.31 14.95
C GLU A 17 12.08 -8.70 16.30
N ASP A 18 12.58 -8.14 17.39
CA ASP A 18 12.04 -8.42 18.73
C ASP A 18 10.63 -7.84 18.93
N VAL A 19 10.35 -6.68 18.34
CA VAL A 19 9.01 -6.07 18.36
C VAL A 19 8.03 -6.94 17.59
N ILE A 20 8.39 -7.37 16.39
CA ILE A 20 7.55 -8.23 15.54
C ILE A 20 7.28 -9.55 16.28
N ARG A 21 8.32 -10.20 16.80
CA ARG A 21 8.20 -11.45 17.57
C ARG A 21 7.28 -11.29 18.78
N HIS A 22 7.40 -10.18 19.50
CA HIS A 22 6.56 -9.91 20.66
C HIS A 22 5.09 -9.75 20.29
N ILE A 23 4.79 -9.02 19.22
CA ILE A 23 3.42 -8.80 18.73
C ILE A 23 2.79 -10.12 18.27
N VAL A 24 3.50 -10.88 17.44
CA VAL A 24 3.06 -12.21 16.98
C VAL A 24 2.85 -13.16 18.16
N GLY A 25 3.83 -13.22 19.09
CA GLY A 25 3.75 -14.04 20.30
C GLY A 25 2.62 -13.66 21.26
N SER A 26 2.13 -12.42 21.15
CA SER A 26 0.94 -11.94 21.89
C SER A 26 -0.39 -12.31 21.21
N GLY A 27 -0.34 -13.06 20.11
CA GLY A 27 -1.54 -13.53 19.38
C GLY A 27 -2.11 -12.50 18.40
N VAL A 28 -1.36 -11.45 18.05
CA VAL A 28 -1.76 -10.46 17.06
C VAL A 28 -1.13 -10.82 15.71
N PRO A 29 -1.93 -11.13 14.64
CA PRO A 29 -1.40 -11.40 13.33
C PRO A 29 -0.67 -10.18 12.76
N VAL A 30 0.55 -10.39 12.24
CA VAL A 30 1.39 -9.33 11.66
C VAL A 30 1.61 -9.58 10.17
N MET A 31 1.38 -8.56 9.37
CA MET A 31 1.81 -8.47 7.97
C MET A 31 3.09 -7.63 7.92
N GLY A 32 4.17 -8.18 7.38
CA GLY A 32 5.41 -7.45 7.16
C GLY A 32 5.32 -6.52 5.94
N HIS A 33 6.27 -5.56 5.84
CA HIS A 33 6.38 -4.68 4.69
C HIS A 33 7.85 -4.35 4.42
N ILE A 34 8.33 -4.68 3.23
CA ILE A 34 9.71 -4.48 2.79
C ILE A 34 9.78 -3.79 1.43
N GLY A 35 10.98 -3.37 1.04
CA GLY A 35 11.20 -2.55 -0.14
C GLY A 35 11.16 -1.07 0.19
N LEU A 36 10.37 -0.29 -0.51
CA LEU A 36 10.09 1.08 -0.12
C LEU A 36 9.10 1.06 1.05
N THR A 37 9.53 1.62 2.17
CA THR A 37 8.71 1.80 3.38
C THR A 37 8.43 3.30 3.54
N PRO A 38 7.20 3.78 3.25
CA PRO A 38 6.89 5.21 3.22
C PRO A 38 7.22 5.96 4.51
N GLN A 39 7.08 5.33 5.67
CA GLN A 39 7.42 5.96 6.95
C GLN A 39 8.94 6.20 7.11
N SER A 40 9.76 5.41 6.41
CA SER A 40 11.22 5.55 6.40
C SER A 40 11.74 6.33 5.18
N VAL A 41 10.86 6.99 4.41
CA VAL A 41 11.17 7.64 3.13
C VAL A 41 12.34 8.63 3.23
N HIS A 42 12.48 9.34 4.35
CA HIS A 42 13.59 10.28 4.56
C HIS A 42 14.94 9.56 4.71
N GLN A 43 14.97 8.40 5.34
CA GLN A 43 16.18 7.57 5.46
C GLN A 43 16.54 6.92 4.12
N LEU A 44 15.53 6.58 3.30
CA LEU A 44 15.70 5.95 1.99
C LEU A 44 16.03 6.96 0.88
N GLY A 45 16.12 8.26 1.20
CA GLY A 45 16.44 9.31 0.23
C GLY A 45 15.30 9.62 -0.75
N GLY A 46 14.04 9.45 -0.33
CA GLY A 46 12.84 9.73 -1.11
C GLY A 46 12.14 8.47 -1.64
N PHE A 47 11.09 8.68 -2.41
CA PHE A 47 10.32 7.61 -3.06
C PHE A 47 11.13 7.01 -4.22
N ARG A 48 11.96 6.02 -3.93
CA ARG A 48 12.88 5.39 -4.90
C ARG A 48 12.71 3.89 -4.92
N VAL A 49 12.93 3.29 -6.08
CA VAL A 49 12.98 1.82 -6.25
C VAL A 49 14.12 1.27 -5.40
N GLN A 50 13.80 0.30 -4.54
CA GLN A 50 14.72 -0.41 -3.65
C GLN A 50 15.20 -1.71 -4.32
N GLY A 51 16.34 -2.27 -3.87
CA GLY A 51 16.82 -3.53 -4.41
C GLY A 51 17.43 -3.46 -5.80
N LYS A 52 18.02 -2.32 -6.19
CA LYS A 52 18.61 -2.13 -7.53
C LYS A 52 19.96 -2.82 -7.72
N THR A 53 20.72 -3.04 -6.66
CA THR A 53 21.98 -3.79 -6.71
C THR A 53 21.75 -5.23 -6.25
N GLY A 54 22.67 -6.13 -6.62
CA GLY A 54 22.59 -7.54 -6.18
C GLY A 54 22.56 -7.66 -4.65
N GLU A 55 23.41 -6.90 -3.96
CA GLU A 55 23.48 -6.88 -2.50
C GLU A 55 22.16 -6.41 -1.86
N GLN A 56 21.56 -5.32 -2.39
CA GLN A 56 20.27 -4.83 -1.93
C GLN A 56 19.15 -5.83 -2.19
N ALA A 57 19.16 -6.48 -3.35
CA ALA A 57 18.18 -7.51 -3.70
C ALA A 57 18.29 -8.73 -2.75
N ASP A 58 19.51 -9.20 -2.48
CA ASP A 58 19.76 -10.30 -1.55
C ASP A 58 19.34 -9.93 -0.11
N HIS A 59 19.52 -8.68 0.26
CA HIS A 59 19.08 -8.17 1.56
C HIS A 59 17.55 -8.23 1.70
N LEU A 60 16.80 -7.77 0.69
CA LEU A 60 15.33 -7.85 0.69
C LEU A 60 14.81 -9.30 0.76
N VAL A 61 15.47 -10.22 0.06
CA VAL A 61 15.13 -11.65 0.15
C VAL A 61 15.37 -12.18 1.57
N ARG A 62 16.47 -11.80 2.21
CA ARG A 62 16.72 -12.17 3.61
C ARG A 62 15.68 -11.59 4.55
N GLN A 63 15.30 -10.31 4.38
CA GLN A 63 14.26 -9.68 5.18
C GLN A 63 12.92 -10.42 5.07
N ALA A 64 12.52 -10.85 3.88
CA ALA A 64 11.29 -11.62 3.69
C ALA A 64 11.31 -12.94 4.47
N ARG A 65 12.43 -13.68 4.43
CA ARG A 65 12.60 -14.91 5.21
C ARG A 65 12.55 -14.66 6.72
N VAL A 66 13.20 -13.60 7.18
CA VAL A 66 13.16 -13.22 8.60
C VAL A 66 11.72 -12.92 9.04
N LEU A 67 10.92 -12.22 8.22
CA LEU A 67 9.51 -11.96 8.52
C LEU A 67 8.69 -13.26 8.63
N GLU A 68 8.94 -14.22 7.72
CA GLU A 68 8.32 -15.54 7.80
C GLU A 68 8.72 -16.29 9.07
N ASP A 69 10.02 -16.33 9.40
CA ASP A 69 10.56 -16.97 10.60
C ASP A 69 10.03 -16.33 11.90
N LEU A 70 9.72 -15.04 11.87
CA LEU A 70 9.10 -14.32 12.99
C LEU A 70 7.60 -14.59 13.13
N GLY A 71 6.98 -15.32 12.18
CA GLY A 71 5.58 -15.70 12.19
C GLY A 71 4.65 -14.66 11.58
N CYS A 72 5.15 -13.76 10.73
CA CYS A 72 4.28 -12.93 9.90
C CYS A 72 3.43 -13.81 8.96
N PHE A 73 2.15 -13.47 8.81
CA PHE A 73 1.24 -14.25 7.96
C PHE A 73 1.29 -13.88 6.48
N ALA A 74 1.87 -12.72 6.12
CA ALA A 74 2.05 -12.23 4.77
C ALA A 74 3.11 -11.12 4.75
N VAL A 75 3.60 -10.76 3.56
CA VAL A 75 4.53 -9.64 3.37
C VAL A 75 4.11 -8.76 2.19
N VAL A 76 4.09 -7.44 2.40
CA VAL A 76 3.98 -6.44 1.34
C VAL A 76 5.38 -6.19 0.77
N VAL A 77 5.49 -6.19 -0.56
CA VAL A 77 6.72 -5.91 -1.29
C VAL A 77 6.48 -4.67 -2.16
N GLU A 78 7.10 -3.54 -1.79
CA GLU A 78 6.82 -2.26 -2.43
C GLU A 78 8.03 -1.73 -3.21
N CYS A 79 7.75 -1.31 -4.44
CA CYS A 79 8.66 -0.50 -5.27
C CYS A 79 10.06 -1.13 -5.41
N VAL A 80 10.10 -2.37 -5.89
CA VAL A 80 11.32 -3.14 -6.20
C VAL A 80 11.31 -3.58 -7.67
N PRO A 81 12.47 -3.91 -8.27
CA PRO A 81 12.51 -4.52 -9.61
C PRO A 81 11.66 -5.81 -9.64
N ALA A 82 10.96 -6.07 -10.76
CA ALA A 82 10.11 -7.26 -10.92
C ALA A 82 10.85 -8.58 -10.67
N THR A 83 12.12 -8.66 -11.05
CA THR A 83 12.99 -9.82 -10.78
C THR A 83 13.25 -10.03 -9.29
N VAL A 84 13.31 -8.94 -8.51
CA VAL A 84 13.49 -9.02 -7.06
C VAL A 84 12.18 -9.44 -6.40
N GLY A 85 11.04 -8.90 -6.86
CA GLY A 85 9.71 -9.35 -6.42
C GLY A 85 9.51 -10.85 -6.63
N ALA A 86 9.86 -11.38 -7.81
CA ALA A 86 9.82 -12.81 -8.11
C ALA A 86 10.70 -13.63 -7.14
N ARG A 87 11.96 -13.22 -6.93
CA ARG A 87 12.89 -13.90 -6.01
C ARG A 87 12.40 -13.89 -4.57
N ILE A 88 11.75 -12.83 -4.14
CA ILE A 88 11.15 -12.76 -2.79
C ILE A 88 10.02 -13.78 -2.68
N THR A 89 9.10 -13.80 -3.66
CA THR A 89 7.97 -14.73 -3.67
C THR A 89 8.43 -16.21 -3.70
N GLU A 90 9.46 -16.53 -4.47
CA GLU A 90 10.06 -17.87 -4.50
C GLU A 90 10.77 -18.26 -3.18
N ALA A 91 11.18 -17.28 -2.38
CA ALA A 91 12.00 -17.51 -1.19
C ALA A 91 11.20 -17.77 0.09
N VAL A 92 9.90 -17.49 0.10
CA VAL A 92 9.00 -17.62 1.26
C VAL A 92 7.77 -18.43 0.91
N SER A 93 7.11 -19.01 1.90
CA SER A 93 5.85 -19.74 1.75
C SER A 93 4.62 -18.91 2.17
N ILE A 94 4.83 -17.79 2.87
CA ILE A 94 3.77 -16.85 3.21
C ILE A 94 3.38 -16.00 2.00
N PRO A 95 2.09 -15.61 1.85
CA PRO A 95 1.64 -14.77 0.75
C PRO A 95 2.42 -13.47 0.61
N THR A 96 2.80 -13.15 -0.63
CA THR A 96 3.44 -11.89 -1.01
C THR A 96 2.43 -10.98 -1.71
N ILE A 97 2.35 -9.70 -1.27
CA ILE A 97 1.45 -8.70 -1.84
C ILE A 97 2.29 -7.60 -2.48
N GLY A 98 2.27 -7.52 -3.80
CA GLY A 98 3.06 -6.57 -4.56
C GLY A 98 2.38 -5.21 -4.72
N ILE A 99 3.17 -4.14 -4.62
CA ILE A 99 2.83 -2.81 -5.09
C ILE A 99 4.07 -2.20 -5.78
N GLY A 100 4.06 -2.18 -7.11
CA GLY A 100 5.26 -1.81 -7.87
C GLY A 100 6.41 -2.83 -7.74
N ALA A 101 6.09 -4.12 -7.56
CA ALA A 101 7.06 -5.22 -7.43
C ALA A 101 7.00 -6.22 -8.60
N GLY A 102 6.28 -5.88 -9.68
CA GLY A 102 6.05 -6.76 -10.83
C GLY A 102 4.92 -7.77 -10.60
N PRO A 103 4.65 -8.64 -11.59
CA PRO A 103 3.47 -9.50 -11.60
C PRO A 103 3.66 -10.84 -10.87
N ALA A 104 4.84 -11.16 -10.36
CA ALA A 104 5.18 -12.48 -9.82
C ALA A 104 4.84 -12.66 -8.34
N THR A 105 4.29 -11.65 -7.67
CA THR A 105 3.77 -11.76 -6.29
C THR A 105 2.39 -12.43 -6.29
N ASP A 106 2.01 -13.08 -5.18
CA ASP A 106 0.75 -13.82 -5.05
C ASP A 106 -0.49 -12.93 -5.15
N GLY A 107 -0.38 -11.66 -4.70
CA GLY A 107 -1.42 -10.67 -4.80
C GLY A 107 -0.88 -9.28 -5.15
N GLN A 108 -1.79 -8.35 -5.44
CA GLN A 108 -1.47 -6.97 -5.77
C GLN A 108 -2.33 -6.02 -4.96
N VAL A 109 -1.77 -4.89 -4.55
CA VAL A 109 -2.50 -3.79 -3.94
C VAL A 109 -2.16 -2.48 -4.65
N LEU A 110 -3.11 -1.55 -4.68
CA LEU A 110 -2.89 -0.17 -5.10
C LEU A 110 -3.56 0.77 -4.10
N VAL A 111 -3.01 1.98 -4.00
CA VAL A 111 -3.65 3.06 -3.25
C VAL A 111 -4.95 3.42 -3.96
N LEU A 112 -6.05 3.49 -3.21
CA LEU A 112 -7.39 3.69 -3.75
C LEU A 112 -7.50 4.98 -4.58
N SER A 113 -6.91 6.08 -4.13
CA SER A 113 -6.91 7.35 -4.87
C SER A 113 -6.16 7.27 -6.20
N ASP A 114 -5.07 6.48 -6.27
CA ASP A 114 -4.35 6.23 -7.52
C ASP A 114 -5.20 5.39 -8.48
N LEU A 115 -5.81 4.32 -7.97
CA LEU A 115 -6.66 3.41 -8.74
C LEU A 115 -7.87 4.14 -9.31
N LEU A 116 -8.51 5.00 -8.52
CA LEU A 116 -9.68 5.77 -8.93
C LEU A 116 -9.33 7.03 -9.74
N GLY A 117 -8.06 7.36 -9.88
CA GLY A 117 -7.62 8.55 -10.64
C GLY A 117 -8.02 9.87 -9.98
N ILE A 118 -8.04 9.92 -8.65
CA ILE A 118 -8.31 11.15 -7.88
C ILE A 118 -7.04 12.01 -7.83
N GLU A 119 -5.87 11.36 -7.70
CA GLU A 119 -4.58 12.05 -7.67
C GLU A 119 -4.15 12.51 -9.06
N SER A 120 -3.60 13.74 -9.15
CA SER A 120 -3.09 14.29 -10.41
C SER A 120 -1.81 13.59 -10.87
N ARG A 121 -1.02 13.08 -9.93
CA ARG A 121 0.21 12.32 -10.19
C ARG A 121 0.12 10.96 -9.56
N VAL A 122 0.23 9.90 -10.36
CA VAL A 122 0.29 8.51 -9.89
C VAL A 122 1.69 7.95 -10.13
N PRO A 123 2.17 7.04 -9.29
CA PRO A 123 3.42 6.33 -9.52
C PRO A 123 3.39 5.56 -10.85
N ARG A 124 4.56 5.32 -11.45
CA ARG A 124 4.67 4.60 -12.73
C ARG A 124 4.03 3.20 -12.70
N PHE A 125 4.01 2.56 -11.55
CA PHE A 125 3.45 1.23 -11.37
C PHE A 125 1.93 1.23 -11.17
N ALA A 126 1.30 2.39 -10.92
CA ALA A 126 -0.13 2.49 -10.75
C ALA A 126 -0.84 2.74 -12.10
N ARG A 127 -1.99 2.10 -12.26
CA ARG A 127 -2.90 2.32 -13.38
C ARG A 127 -4.18 2.95 -12.86
N ARG A 128 -4.63 4.00 -13.51
CA ARG A 128 -5.96 4.56 -13.28
C ARG A 128 -7.01 3.70 -13.97
N TYR A 129 -8.05 3.35 -13.25
CA TYR A 129 -9.20 2.59 -13.76
C TYR A 129 -10.44 3.49 -13.93
N MET A 130 -10.36 4.73 -13.42
CA MET A 130 -11.42 5.74 -13.52
C MET A 130 -10.78 7.13 -13.61
N ASP A 131 -11.49 8.11 -14.15
CA ASP A 131 -11.15 9.54 -14.07
C ASP A 131 -11.91 10.19 -12.91
N GLY A 132 -11.56 9.80 -11.69
CA GLY A 132 -12.25 10.25 -10.48
C GLY A 132 -12.12 11.74 -10.23
N ALA A 133 -10.98 12.35 -10.56
CA ALA A 133 -10.77 13.79 -10.38
C ALA A 133 -11.75 14.61 -11.21
N SER A 134 -11.93 14.28 -12.49
CA SER A 134 -12.91 14.95 -13.36
C SER A 134 -14.33 14.74 -12.87
N LEU A 135 -14.71 13.49 -12.54
CA LEU A 135 -16.05 13.18 -12.06
C LEU A 135 -16.42 13.96 -10.78
N VAL A 136 -15.51 14.01 -9.83
CA VAL A 136 -15.72 14.77 -8.57
C VAL A 136 -15.79 16.27 -8.85
N THR A 137 -14.90 16.79 -9.69
CA THR A 137 -14.88 18.21 -10.05
C THR A 137 -16.17 18.62 -10.76
N ASP A 138 -16.63 17.82 -11.72
CA ASP A 138 -17.86 18.09 -12.47
C ASP A 138 -19.09 18.08 -11.55
N ALA A 139 -19.16 17.11 -10.64
CA ALA A 139 -20.24 17.04 -9.64
C ALA A 139 -20.28 18.28 -8.72
N LEU A 140 -19.10 18.72 -8.24
CA LEU A 140 -19.00 19.92 -7.41
C LEU A 140 -19.36 21.19 -8.18
N ASN A 141 -18.93 21.31 -9.44
CA ASN A 141 -19.27 22.44 -10.29
C ASN A 141 -20.78 22.47 -10.61
N GLN A 142 -21.38 21.30 -10.87
CA GLN A 142 -22.83 21.19 -11.09
C GLN A 142 -23.60 21.61 -9.84
N TYR A 143 -23.22 21.13 -8.65
CA TYR A 143 -23.81 21.56 -7.39
C TYR A 143 -23.73 23.08 -7.21
N ALA A 144 -22.55 23.66 -7.44
CA ALA A 144 -22.34 25.09 -7.32
C ALA A 144 -23.22 25.89 -8.31
N ALA A 145 -23.40 25.40 -9.51
CA ALA A 145 -24.29 26.02 -10.51
C ALA A 145 -25.76 25.91 -10.07
N ASP A 146 -26.20 24.75 -9.60
CA ASP A 146 -27.57 24.54 -9.14
C ASP A 146 -27.96 25.45 -7.97
N VAL A 147 -27.00 25.64 -7.03
CA VAL A 147 -27.22 26.59 -5.92
C VAL A 147 -27.34 28.03 -6.41
N LYS A 148 -26.42 28.46 -7.31
CA LYS A 148 -26.44 29.84 -7.86
C LYS A 148 -27.69 30.14 -8.67
N ASP A 149 -28.18 29.14 -9.40
CA ASP A 149 -29.35 29.26 -10.25
C ASP A 149 -30.68 28.94 -9.52
N ALA A 150 -30.63 28.79 -8.18
CA ALA A 150 -31.77 28.42 -7.33
C ALA A 150 -32.47 27.12 -7.76
N ARG A 151 -31.74 26.19 -8.36
CA ARG A 151 -32.22 24.83 -8.71
C ARG A 151 -32.08 23.83 -7.56
N PHE A 152 -31.25 24.16 -6.56
CA PHE A 152 -31.04 23.40 -5.33
C PHE A 152 -31.03 24.35 -4.13
N PRO A 153 -31.70 24.03 -2.99
CA PRO A 153 -32.63 22.92 -2.83
C PRO A 153 -34.00 23.20 -3.49
N THR A 154 -34.68 22.13 -3.90
CA THR A 154 -36.10 22.19 -4.30
C THR A 154 -37.02 21.95 -3.10
N CYS A 155 -38.34 21.95 -3.32
CA CYS A 155 -39.29 21.55 -2.29
C CYS A 155 -39.11 20.12 -1.79
N ALA A 156 -38.55 19.24 -2.64
CA ALA A 156 -38.27 17.85 -2.27
C ALA A 156 -37.13 17.70 -1.27
N GLU A 157 -36.20 18.64 -1.26
CA GLU A 157 -35.06 18.67 -0.32
C GLU A 157 -35.29 19.66 0.86
N SER A 158 -36.55 20.18 1.03
CA SER A 158 -36.87 21.14 2.08
C SER A 158 -37.75 20.51 3.17
N TYR A 159 -37.51 20.86 4.40
CA TYR A 159 -38.38 20.47 5.52
C TYR A 159 -39.59 21.43 5.62
N SER A 160 -40.78 20.89 5.83
CA SER A 160 -42.02 21.62 6.08
C SER A 160 -42.19 21.88 7.57
#